data_dbb5099e1024f5e85ef674b718505e7b
#
_entry.id   dbb5099e1024f5e85ef674b718505e7b
#
_cell.length_a   1.000
_cell.length_b   1.000
_cell.length_c   1.000
_cell.angle_alpha   90.00
_cell.angle_beta   90.00
_cell.angle_gamma   90.00
#
_symmetry.space_group_name_H-M   'P 1'
#
loop_
_entity.id
_entity.type
_entity.pdbx_description
1 polymer ?
#
loop_
_entity_poly.entity_id
_entity_poly.type
_entity_poly.pdbx_seq_one_letter_code
_entity_poly.pdbx_strand_id
1 'polypeptide(L)'
;MIVASALMIWKTLVIMTGSESPVVVVLSESMEPGFARGDILFLHMSRDPIRAGEIVVYNIDGREIPIVHRVTKVHERQDSGEVDILTKGDNNDGDDVPLYAPGQNWLNRQHIMGRAVGFLPHVGWATIIMTEKPLIKVYSSLHRKTNLTKPMKRSGCYHSSFEHNRM
;
A
#
# COMPACT_ATOMS: atom_id res chain seq x y z
N MET A 1 -11.31 -9.02 28.46
CA MET A 1 -9.90 -8.97 28.95
C MET A 1 -8.90 -8.95 27.79
N ILE A 2 -8.88 -9.94 26.88
CA ILE A 2 -7.88 -10.06 25.79
C ILE A 2 -7.85 -8.84 24.85
N VAL A 3 -9.00 -8.32 24.42
CA VAL A 3 -9.06 -7.15 23.52
C VAL A 3 -8.48 -5.89 24.19
N ALA A 4 -8.82 -5.67 25.46
CA ALA A 4 -8.30 -4.53 26.21
C ALA A 4 -6.78 -4.61 26.38
N SER A 5 -6.25 -5.81 26.67
CA SER A 5 -4.79 -6.00 26.76
C SER A 5 -4.08 -5.77 25.43
N ALA A 6 -4.65 -6.24 24.32
CA ALA A 6 -4.09 -6.03 22.98
C ALA A 6 -4.06 -4.53 22.61
N LEU A 7 -5.13 -3.78 22.91
CA LEU A 7 -5.19 -2.35 22.69
C LEU A 7 -4.19 -1.58 23.56
N MET A 8 -3.99 -1.99 24.81
CA MET A 8 -2.98 -1.38 25.68
C MET A 8 -1.57 -1.60 25.16
N ILE A 9 -1.24 -2.82 24.74
CA ILE A 9 0.06 -3.16 24.16
C ILE A 9 0.30 -2.31 22.88
N TRP A 10 -0.70 -2.25 21.99
CA TRP A 10 -0.61 -1.44 20.76
C TRP A 10 -0.39 0.04 21.05
N LYS A 11 -1.16 0.63 21.95
CA LYS A 11 -1.00 2.03 22.35
C LYS A 11 0.35 2.31 22.99
N THR A 12 0.85 1.39 23.80
CA THR A 12 2.18 1.49 24.40
C THR A 12 3.27 1.49 23.32
N LEU A 13 3.18 0.60 22.32
CA LEU A 13 4.11 0.59 21.19
C LEU A 13 4.08 1.89 20.41
N VAL A 14 2.93 2.45 20.09
CA VAL A 14 2.78 3.75 19.41
C VAL A 14 3.48 4.86 20.21
N ILE A 15 3.29 4.91 21.52
CA ILE A 15 3.92 5.92 22.39
C ILE A 15 5.44 5.73 22.44
N MET A 16 5.91 4.49 22.59
CA MET A 16 7.35 4.20 22.70
C MET A 16 8.10 4.46 21.39
N THR A 17 7.50 4.16 20.26
CA THR A 17 8.12 4.31 18.93
C THR A 17 7.93 5.71 18.36
N GLY A 18 6.99 6.50 18.88
CA GLY A 18 6.62 7.80 18.34
C GLY A 18 6.01 7.74 16.91
N SER A 19 5.70 6.55 16.43
CA SER A 19 5.11 6.30 15.12
C SER A 19 3.65 5.91 15.27
N GLU A 20 2.79 6.44 14.40
CA GLU A 20 1.36 6.06 14.35
C GLU A 20 1.17 4.60 13.95
N SER A 21 2.11 4.07 13.16
CA SER A 21 2.13 2.67 12.72
C SER A 21 3.48 2.03 13.06
N PRO A 22 3.67 1.54 14.28
CA PRO A 22 4.95 0.98 14.72
C PRO A 22 5.37 -0.30 13.97
N VAL A 23 4.42 -0.96 13.33
CA VAL A 23 4.64 -2.22 12.60
C VAL A 23 3.93 -2.14 11.24
N VAL A 24 4.67 -2.39 10.17
CA VAL A 24 4.12 -2.44 8.80
C VAL A 24 4.58 -3.70 8.08
N VAL A 25 3.78 -4.18 7.13
CA VAL A 25 4.10 -5.34 6.28
C VAL A 25 4.50 -4.85 4.90
N VAL A 26 5.61 -5.36 4.37
CA VAL A 26 6.06 -5.07 3.01
C VAL A 26 5.17 -5.80 2.01
N LEU A 27 4.51 -5.05 1.12
CA LEU A 27 3.55 -5.58 0.16
C LEU A 27 4.08 -5.64 -1.27
N SER A 28 5.22 -4.99 -1.55
CA SER A 28 5.82 -4.90 -2.89
C SER A 28 7.26 -5.41 -2.91
N GLU A 29 7.78 -5.60 -4.10
CA GLU A 29 9.16 -6.07 -4.35
C GLU A 29 10.13 -4.91 -4.66
N SER A 30 9.68 -3.65 -4.47
CA SER A 30 10.46 -2.45 -4.81
C SER A 30 11.73 -2.26 -3.97
N MET A 31 11.85 -2.97 -2.85
CA MET A 31 12.99 -2.89 -1.93
C MET A 31 13.89 -4.14 -1.97
N GLU A 32 13.68 -5.03 -2.94
CA GLU A 32 14.58 -6.18 -3.11
C GLU A 32 15.97 -5.74 -3.57
N PRO A 33 17.02 -6.46 -3.16
CA PRO A 33 17.03 -7.65 -2.29
C PRO A 33 17.03 -7.34 -0.79
N GLY A 34 16.91 -6.06 -0.38
CA GLY A 34 16.99 -5.67 1.03
C GLY A 34 15.80 -6.15 1.86
N PHE A 35 14.57 -5.91 1.37
CA PHE A 35 13.34 -6.42 1.96
C PHE A 35 12.49 -7.10 0.90
N ALA A 36 11.99 -8.28 1.26
CA ALA A 36 11.10 -9.06 0.42
C ALA A 36 9.62 -8.81 0.78
N ARG A 37 8.74 -9.05 -0.17
CA ARG A 37 7.30 -9.06 0.11
C ARG A 37 6.97 -10.05 1.21
N GLY A 38 6.23 -9.61 2.22
CA GLY A 38 5.88 -10.42 3.39
C GLY A 38 6.79 -10.22 4.59
N ASP A 39 7.80 -9.36 4.50
CA ASP A 39 8.58 -8.96 5.66
C ASP A 39 7.79 -7.98 6.55
N ILE A 40 8.01 -8.07 7.85
CA ILE A 40 7.46 -7.11 8.82
C ILE A 40 8.57 -6.13 9.18
N LEU A 41 8.27 -4.83 9.04
CA LEU A 41 9.17 -3.76 9.47
C LEU A 41 8.72 -3.17 10.79
N PHE A 42 9.68 -2.87 11.65
CA PHE A 42 9.47 -2.09 12.87
C PHE A 42 9.90 -0.65 12.61
N LEU A 43 9.00 0.28 12.92
CA LEU A 43 9.20 1.69 12.69
C LEU A 43 9.46 2.43 13.98
N HIS A 44 10.34 3.42 13.91
CA HIS A 44 10.60 4.37 14.98
C HIS A 44 10.69 5.78 14.41
N MET A 45 10.01 6.74 15.03
CA MET A 45 10.08 8.15 14.67
C MET A 45 11.01 8.86 15.67
N SER A 46 12.28 9.00 15.31
CA SER A 46 13.24 9.80 16.06
C SER A 46 13.14 11.29 15.70
N ARG A 47 13.55 12.15 16.64
CA ARG A 47 13.71 13.59 16.40
C ARG A 47 14.97 13.94 15.62
N ASP A 48 15.89 12.99 15.51
CA ASP A 48 17.15 13.18 14.79
C ASP A 48 16.90 13.52 13.29
N PRO A 49 17.79 14.28 12.67
CA PRO A 49 17.69 14.57 11.25
C PRO A 49 17.72 13.27 10.42
N ILE A 50 16.90 13.20 9.39
CA ILE A 50 16.88 12.07 8.45
C ILE A 50 18.12 12.16 7.58
N ARG A 51 18.76 11.01 7.37
CA ARG A 51 20.00 10.92 6.58
C ARG A 51 19.79 10.11 5.30
N ALA A 52 20.58 10.42 4.29
CA ALA A 52 20.65 9.59 3.09
C ALA A 52 21.10 8.17 3.46
N GLY A 53 20.48 7.18 2.82
CA GLY A 53 20.69 5.76 3.09
C GLY A 53 19.70 5.15 4.09
N GLU A 54 18.99 5.94 4.89
CA GLU A 54 17.96 5.43 5.79
C GLU A 54 16.74 4.94 5.00
N ILE A 55 16.07 3.93 5.54
CA ILE A 55 14.82 3.42 4.96
C ILE A 55 13.67 4.03 5.75
N VAL A 56 12.79 4.69 5.01
CA VAL A 56 11.65 5.41 5.57
C VAL A 56 10.34 4.84 5.02
N VAL A 57 9.33 4.91 5.86
CA VAL A 57 7.95 4.66 5.47
C VAL A 57 7.22 5.99 5.44
N TYR A 58 6.61 6.28 4.32
CA TYR A 58 5.92 7.54 4.12
C TYR A 58 4.56 7.35 3.48
N ASN A 59 3.67 8.27 3.73
CA ASN A 59 2.35 8.33 3.12
C ASN A 59 2.24 9.55 2.21
N ILE A 60 1.48 9.40 1.14
CA ILE A 60 1.19 10.49 0.20
C ILE A 60 -0.31 10.73 0.23
N ASP A 61 -0.67 12.00 0.26
CA ASP A 61 -2.07 12.43 0.25
C ASP A 61 -2.82 11.80 -0.93
N GLY A 62 -3.96 11.16 -0.62
CA GLY A 62 -4.77 10.44 -1.60
C GLY A 62 -4.38 8.98 -1.84
N ARG A 63 -3.36 8.44 -1.14
CA ARG A 63 -3.01 7.01 -1.15
C ARG A 63 -3.30 6.39 0.20
N GLU A 64 -3.96 5.23 0.19
CA GLU A 64 -4.28 4.49 1.43
C GLU A 64 -3.11 3.63 1.92
N ILE A 65 -2.20 3.26 1.03
CA ILE A 65 -1.09 2.33 1.32
C ILE A 65 0.21 3.12 1.43
N PRO A 66 0.88 3.05 2.59
CA PRO A 66 2.19 3.68 2.77
C PRO A 66 3.26 3.02 1.89
N ILE A 67 4.26 3.80 1.53
CA ILE A 67 5.39 3.39 0.69
C ILE A 67 6.62 3.24 1.56
N VAL A 68 7.40 2.18 1.32
CA VAL A 68 8.65 1.88 2.01
C VAL A 68 9.79 2.00 1.03
N HIS A 69 10.61 3.06 1.11
CA HIS A 69 11.74 3.26 0.21
C HIS A 69 12.94 3.86 0.94
N ARG A 70 14.09 3.88 0.26
CA ARG A 70 15.35 4.40 0.78
C ARG A 70 15.51 5.87 0.45
N VAL A 71 15.98 6.63 1.41
CA VAL A 71 16.37 8.05 1.23
C VAL A 71 17.64 8.11 0.38
N THR A 72 17.56 8.76 -0.78
CA THR A 72 18.69 8.95 -1.68
C THR A 72 19.34 10.30 -1.52
N LYS A 73 18.53 11.35 -1.33
CA LYS A 73 19.00 12.72 -1.14
C LYS A 73 18.23 13.40 -0.02
N VAL A 74 18.93 14.21 0.72
CA VAL A 74 18.36 15.09 1.74
C VAL A 74 18.86 16.51 1.46
N HIS A 75 17.94 17.44 1.34
CA HIS A 75 18.23 18.85 1.12
C HIS A 75 17.61 19.66 2.26
N GLU A 76 18.46 20.30 3.03
CA GLU A 76 18.04 21.20 4.12
C GLU A 76 18.01 22.64 3.57
N ARG A 77 16.83 23.25 3.62
CA ARG A 77 16.65 24.64 3.22
C ARG A 77 17.23 25.56 4.28
N GLN A 78 18.21 26.35 3.91
CA GLN A 78 18.86 27.28 4.85
C GLN A 78 17.92 28.38 5.35
N ASP A 79 16.89 28.73 4.56
CA ASP A 79 15.97 29.83 4.89
C ASP A 79 14.89 29.42 5.90
N SER A 80 14.35 28.22 5.81
CA SER A 80 13.23 27.74 6.64
C SER A 80 13.61 26.64 7.63
N GLY A 81 14.80 26.02 7.45
CA GLY A 81 15.18 24.82 8.21
C GLY A 81 14.34 23.58 7.85
N GLU A 82 13.52 23.67 6.81
CA GLU A 82 12.76 22.54 6.29
C GLU A 82 13.67 21.54 5.58
N VAL A 83 13.35 20.27 5.77
CA VAL A 83 14.10 19.16 5.19
C VAL A 83 13.30 18.56 4.04
N ASP A 84 13.82 18.69 2.83
CA ASP A 84 13.31 18.09 1.62
C ASP A 84 14.03 16.75 1.39
N ILE A 85 13.27 15.70 1.15
CA ILE A 85 13.76 14.33 1.07
C ILE A 85 13.37 13.74 -0.28
N LEU A 86 14.33 13.09 -0.93
CA LEU A 86 14.11 12.30 -2.13
C LEU A 86 14.31 10.83 -1.81
N THR A 87 13.37 9.99 -2.24
CA THR A 87 13.41 8.56 -2.00
C THR A 87 13.46 7.77 -3.29
N LYS A 88 13.87 6.50 -3.18
CA LYS A 88 13.91 5.55 -4.28
C LYS A 88 13.80 4.14 -3.73
N GLY A 89 13.06 3.27 -4.39
CA GLY A 89 13.08 1.84 -4.13
C GLY A 89 14.39 1.21 -4.60
N ASP A 90 14.96 0.30 -3.81
CA ASP A 90 16.23 -0.34 -4.13
C ASP A 90 16.19 -1.11 -5.45
N ASN A 91 15.05 -1.67 -5.81
CA ASN A 91 14.79 -2.43 -7.04
C ASN A 91 14.17 -1.59 -8.18
N ASN A 92 14.03 -0.28 -8.00
CA ASN A 92 13.45 0.59 -9.02
C ASN A 92 14.57 1.24 -9.86
N ASP A 93 14.31 1.53 -11.14
CA ASP A 93 15.29 2.20 -12.01
C ASP A 93 15.37 3.70 -11.72
N GLY A 94 14.25 4.35 -11.40
CA GLY A 94 14.13 5.80 -11.19
C GLY A 94 13.80 6.19 -9.75
N ASP A 95 13.87 7.50 -9.50
CA ASP A 95 13.45 8.12 -8.24
C ASP A 95 11.92 8.12 -8.10
N ASP A 96 11.43 8.37 -6.88
CA ASP A 96 10.01 8.29 -6.53
C ASP A 96 9.20 9.55 -6.86
N VAL A 97 9.77 10.54 -7.53
CA VAL A 97 9.06 11.76 -7.94
C VAL A 97 7.71 11.49 -8.62
N PRO A 98 7.60 10.49 -9.54
CA PRO A 98 6.31 10.14 -10.15
C PRO A 98 5.27 9.55 -9.18
N LEU A 99 5.70 9.11 -8.00
CA LEU A 99 4.82 8.55 -6.96
C LEU A 99 4.25 9.64 -6.03
N TYR A 100 4.89 10.82 -5.98
CA TYR A 100 4.49 11.92 -5.11
C TYR A 100 3.20 12.60 -5.62
N ALA A 101 2.66 13.51 -4.81
CA ALA A 101 1.50 14.28 -5.22
C ALA A 101 1.80 15.16 -6.45
N PRO A 102 0.82 15.44 -7.32
CA PRO A 102 1.01 16.29 -8.49
C PRO A 102 1.64 17.66 -8.12
N GLY A 103 2.77 17.98 -8.75
CA GLY A 103 3.53 19.21 -8.47
C GLY A 103 4.51 19.13 -7.30
N GLN A 104 4.61 17.99 -6.63
CA GLN A 104 5.55 17.73 -5.54
C GLN A 104 6.79 17.01 -6.08
N ASN A 105 7.98 17.58 -5.90
CA ASN A 105 9.24 16.97 -6.30
C ASN A 105 10.03 16.39 -5.12
N TRP A 106 9.65 16.73 -3.90
CA TRP A 106 10.33 16.36 -2.67
C TRP A 106 9.33 15.99 -1.61
N LEU A 107 9.69 15.07 -0.72
CA LEU A 107 8.93 14.75 0.47
C LEU A 107 9.36 15.63 1.64
N ASN A 108 8.38 16.11 2.38
CA ASN A 108 8.62 16.80 3.63
C ASN A 108 8.57 15.82 4.80
N ARG A 109 9.19 16.17 5.92
CA ARG A 109 9.20 15.34 7.13
C ARG A 109 7.81 14.92 7.61
N GLN A 110 6.79 15.73 7.38
CA GLN A 110 5.40 15.44 7.76
C GLN A 110 4.78 14.24 7.07
N HIS A 111 5.26 13.87 5.86
CA HIS A 111 4.79 12.69 5.14
C HIS A 111 5.39 11.39 5.68
N ILE A 112 6.44 11.48 6.51
CA ILE A 112 7.17 10.31 7.01
C ILE A 112 6.49 9.79 8.27
N MET A 113 6.06 8.54 8.22
CA MET A 113 5.43 7.82 9.33
C MET A 113 6.45 7.23 10.30
N GLY A 114 7.65 6.92 9.82
CA GLY A 114 8.74 6.37 10.62
C GLY A 114 9.91 5.87 9.79
N ARG A 115 11.00 5.56 10.49
CA ARG A 115 12.20 4.93 9.94
C ARG A 115 12.19 3.45 10.27
N ALA A 116 12.60 2.60 9.36
CA ALA A 116 12.76 1.18 9.61
C ALA A 116 13.98 0.95 10.48
N VAL A 117 13.80 0.43 11.68
CA VAL A 117 14.85 0.13 12.65
C VAL A 117 15.13 -1.36 12.78
N GLY A 118 14.23 -2.20 12.30
CA GLY A 118 14.38 -3.65 12.31
C GLY A 118 13.33 -4.32 11.43
N PHE A 119 13.54 -5.60 11.12
CA PHE A 119 12.60 -6.37 10.34
C PHE A 119 12.56 -7.83 10.77
N LEU A 120 11.45 -8.49 10.47
CA LEU A 120 11.26 -9.94 10.60
C LEU A 120 10.94 -10.50 9.22
N PRO A 121 11.82 -11.36 8.67
CA PRO A 121 11.63 -11.92 7.34
C PRO A 121 10.43 -12.88 7.30
N HIS A 122 9.62 -12.77 6.25
CA HIS A 122 8.53 -13.68 5.89
C HIS A 122 7.38 -13.85 6.88
N VAL A 123 7.42 -13.27 8.08
CA VAL A 123 6.38 -13.43 9.10
C VAL A 123 5.06 -12.78 8.66
N GLY A 124 5.12 -11.70 7.90
CA GLY A 124 3.96 -11.01 7.35
C GLY A 124 3.18 -11.79 6.28
N TRP A 125 3.73 -12.87 5.72
CA TRP A 125 3.01 -13.72 4.77
C TRP A 125 1.70 -14.27 5.32
N ALA A 126 1.66 -14.59 6.61
CA ALA A 126 0.43 -15.03 7.25
C ALA A 126 -0.67 -13.96 7.16
N THR A 127 -0.31 -12.69 7.39
CA THR A 127 -1.24 -11.55 7.28
C THR A 127 -1.69 -11.33 5.84
N ILE A 128 -0.78 -11.39 4.87
CA ILE A 128 -1.09 -11.24 3.44
C ILE A 128 -2.07 -12.33 3.00
N ILE A 129 -1.81 -13.60 3.33
CA ILE A 129 -2.69 -14.72 3.01
C ILE A 129 -4.09 -14.53 3.63
N MET A 130 -4.17 -14.07 4.85
CA MET A 130 -5.44 -13.81 5.53
C MET A 130 -6.23 -12.67 4.88
N THR A 131 -5.54 -11.64 4.40
CA THR A 131 -6.17 -10.45 3.82
C THR A 131 -6.56 -10.65 2.34
N GLU A 132 -5.71 -11.28 1.54
CA GLU A 132 -5.97 -11.46 0.10
C GLU A 132 -7.00 -12.56 -0.20
N LYS A 133 -6.95 -13.68 0.53
CA LYS A 133 -7.85 -14.82 0.25
C LYS A 133 -9.33 -14.57 0.58
N PRO A 134 -9.74 -13.96 1.70
CA PRO A 134 -11.14 -13.71 1.97
C PRO A 134 -11.77 -12.71 1.02
N LEU A 135 -11.04 -11.66 0.59
CA LEU A 135 -11.55 -10.69 -0.38
C LEU A 135 -11.79 -11.31 -1.75
N ILE A 136 -10.93 -12.20 -2.23
CA ILE A 136 -11.10 -12.92 -3.48
C ILE A 136 -12.32 -13.86 -3.39
N LYS A 137 -12.53 -14.55 -2.27
CA LYS A 137 -13.70 -15.41 -2.07
C LYS A 137 -15.01 -14.62 -2.01
N VAL A 138 -15.03 -13.49 -1.32
CA VAL A 138 -16.22 -12.62 -1.24
C VAL A 138 -16.52 -12.01 -2.61
N TYR A 139 -15.54 -11.52 -3.32
CA TYR A 139 -15.71 -10.96 -4.67
C TYR A 139 -16.21 -12.02 -5.67
N SER A 140 -15.62 -13.20 -5.69
CA SER A 140 -16.06 -14.30 -6.57
C SER A 140 -17.45 -14.83 -6.23
N SER A 141 -17.81 -14.87 -4.93
CA SER A 141 -19.16 -15.24 -4.47
C SER A 141 -20.22 -14.22 -4.85
N LEU A 142 -19.92 -12.93 -4.72
CA LEU A 142 -20.80 -11.83 -5.16
C LEU A 142 -20.98 -11.84 -6.68
N HIS A 143 -19.90 -11.99 -7.43
CA HIS A 143 -19.97 -12.02 -8.90
C HIS A 143 -20.71 -13.25 -9.44
N ARG A 144 -20.61 -14.41 -8.76
CA ARG A 144 -21.38 -15.61 -9.10
C ARG A 144 -22.89 -15.42 -8.84
N LYS A 145 -23.27 -14.73 -7.77
CA LYS A 145 -24.69 -14.43 -7.46
C LYS A 145 -25.30 -13.46 -8.46
N THR A 146 -24.57 -12.45 -8.91
CA THR A 146 -25.05 -11.47 -9.91
C THR A 146 -25.25 -12.06 -11.31
N ASN A 147 -24.48 -13.09 -11.65
CA ASN A 147 -24.64 -13.79 -12.94
C ASN A 147 -25.82 -14.78 -12.95
N LEU A 148 -26.29 -15.26 -11.79
CA LEU A 148 -27.44 -16.15 -11.68
C LEU A 148 -28.79 -15.41 -11.75
N THR A 149 -28.81 -14.08 -11.65
CA THR A 149 -30.04 -13.27 -11.69
C THR A 149 -30.31 -12.62 -13.05
N LYS A 150 -29.54 -12.92 -14.11
CA LYS A 150 -29.89 -12.48 -15.45
C LYS A 150 -31.04 -13.35 -15.99
N PRO A 151 -32.25 -12.81 -16.21
CA PRO A 151 -33.34 -13.59 -16.81
C PRO A 151 -32.95 -13.98 -18.23
N MET A 152 -33.10 -15.26 -18.51
CA MET A 152 -32.92 -15.84 -19.86
C MET A 152 -33.93 -15.19 -20.82
N LYS A 153 -33.43 -14.33 -21.69
CA LYS A 153 -34.24 -13.72 -22.75
C LYS A 153 -34.69 -14.85 -23.68
N ARG A 154 -35.98 -15.21 -23.61
CA ARG A 154 -36.62 -16.12 -24.54
C ARG A 154 -36.49 -15.52 -25.93
N SER A 155 -35.72 -16.17 -26.80
CA SER A 155 -35.72 -15.89 -28.24
C SER A 155 -37.03 -16.36 -28.82
N GLY A 156 -37.91 -15.41 -29.15
CA GLY A 156 -39.12 -15.67 -29.91
C GLY A 156 -38.74 -16.10 -31.30
N CYS A 157 -39.20 -17.29 -31.69
CA CYS A 157 -39.26 -17.74 -33.07
C CYS A 157 -40.12 -16.77 -33.88
N TYR A 158 -39.49 -16.05 -34.79
CA TYR A 158 -40.21 -15.42 -35.89
C TYR A 158 -40.35 -16.45 -37.01
N HIS A 159 -41.61 -16.89 -37.18
CA HIS A 159 -42.09 -17.65 -38.31
C HIS A 159 -42.21 -16.69 -39.51
N SER A 160 -41.31 -16.74 -40.47
CA SER A 160 -41.45 -16.00 -41.72
C SER A 160 -42.22 -16.87 -42.71
N SER A 161 -43.47 -16.46 -42.95
CA SER A 161 -44.30 -16.98 -44.05
C SER A 161 -43.71 -16.54 -45.38
N PHE A 162 -43.49 -17.53 -46.21
CA PHE A 162 -43.23 -17.41 -47.65
C PHE A 162 -44.52 -16.93 -48.35
N GLU A 163 -44.46 -15.84 -49.01
CA GLU A 163 -45.45 -15.50 -50.01
C GLU A 163 -44.76 -15.24 -51.33
N HIS A 164 -45.20 -16.13 -52.26
CA HIS A 164 -44.95 -16.21 -53.68
C HIS A 164 -45.69 -15.08 -54.40
N ASN A 165 -45.05 -14.26 -55.20
CA ASN A 165 -45.76 -13.73 -56.33
C ASN A 165 -44.86 -13.51 -57.55
N ARG A 166 -45.35 -14.12 -58.66
CA ARG A 166 -44.90 -13.98 -60.07
C ARG A 166 -45.20 -12.57 -60.60
N MET A 167 -44.33 -12.03 -61.35
CA MET A 167 -44.42 -11.63 -62.74
C MET A 167 -43.11 -11.04 -63.19
#